data_b6c82910de4d7951583c0de989401ef1
#
_entry.id   b6c82910de4d7951583c0de989401ef1
#
_cell.length_a   1.000
_cell.length_b   1.000
_cell.length_c   1.000
_cell.angle_alpha   90.00
_cell.angle_beta   90.00
_cell.angle_gamma   90.00
#
_symmetry.space_group_name_H-M   'P 1'
#
loop_
_entity.id
_entity.type
_entity.pdbx_description
1 polymer ?
#
loop_
_entity_poly.entity_id
_entity_poly.type
_entity_poly.pdbx_seq_one_letter_code
_entity_poly.pdbx_strand_id
1 'polypeptide(L)'
;VPPAVAQSFASLIPAAVAITLIWLIRVILNFDINHFFTLLLSPLVSGLGSLPGMLVLIFLISLLWCCGIHGDNVLSGITSPIFLKYIAENTQAYLHHQPIPHITADGFYIVFMCLGGTGATMGLVIAMLRSRSRLYKSVGKLSLPSAIFCINEPVIFGCPIVFNPLLMIPFTLTPMILCISTWSLMYFDIIGRPVLQIPWTMPPIFAAWFVTGGNIPAVIWSVCTLVI
;
A
#
# COMPACT_ATOMS: atom_id res chain seq x y z
N VAL A 1 33.16 -18.66 -7.69
CA VAL A 1 31.92 -18.43 -6.91
C VAL A 1 30.89 -17.83 -7.86
N PRO A 2 29.63 -18.33 -7.87
CA PRO A 2 28.58 -17.73 -8.71
C PRO A 2 28.42 -16.23 -8.42
N PRO A 3 28.22 -15.37 -9.45
CA PRO A 3 28.16 -13.92 -9.29
C PRO A 3 27.13 -13.46 -8.23
N ALA A 4 25.99 -14.12 -8.15
CA ALA A 4 24.95 -13.82 -7.15
C ALA A 4 25.44 -14.04 -5.71
N VAL A 5 26.25 -15.09 -5.48
CA VAL A 5 26.82 -15.36 -4.15
C VAL A 5 27.89 -14.32 -3.80
N ALA A 6 28.77 -13.99 -4.76
CA ALA A 6 29.78 -12.95 -4.55
C ALA A 6 29.14 -11.59 -4.24
N GLN A 7 28.06 -11.23 -4.93
CA GLN A 7 27.33 -9.99 -4.71
C GLN A 7 26.61 -9.98 -3.34
N SER A 8 26.07 -11.11 -2.91
CA SER A 8 25.46 -11.25 -1.57
C SER A 8 26.49 -11.02 -0.47
N PHE A 9 27.69 -11.59 -0.59
CA PHE A 9 28.77 -11.36 0.37
C PHE A 9 29.29 -9.91 0.34
N ALA A 10 29.42 -9.32 -0.84
CA ALA A 10 29.83 -7.93 -0.97
C ALA A 10 28.83 -6.95 -0.31
N SER A 11 27.54 -7.27 -0.32
CA SER A 11 26.51 -6.44 0.31
C SER A 11 26.52 -6.47 1.85
N LEU A 12 27.18 -7.47 2.47
CA LEU A 12 27.29 -7.56 3.94
C LEU A 12 28.13 -6.41 4.51
N ILE A 13 29.14 -5.94 3.80
CA ILE A 13 29.99 -4.84 4.28
C ILE A 13 29.20 -3.53 4.42
N PRO A 14 28.52 -3.01 3.39
CA PRO A 14 27.70 -1.82 3.53
C PRO A 14 26.53 -2.01 4.53
N ALA A 15 25.95 -3.21 4.62
CA ALA A 15 24.92 -3.50 5.60
C ALA A 15 25.48 -3.40 7.04
N ALA A 16 26.64 -4.01 7.31
CA ALA A 16 27.30 -3.94 8.60
C ALA A 16 27.67 -2.50 8.97
N VAL A 17 28.18 -1.71 8.02
CA VAL A 17 28.48 -0.28 8.24
C VAL A 17 27.22 0.50 8.57
N ALA A 18 26.14 0.32 7.82
CA ALA A 18 24.87 1.01 8.06
C ALA A 18 24.28 0.68 9.44
N ILE A 19 24.25 -0.61 9.81
CA ILE A 19 23.77 -1.06 11.13
C ILE A 19 24.64 -0.48 12.25
N THR A 20 25.96 -0.50 12.09
CA THR A 20 26.89 0.05 13.07
C THR A 20 26.69 1.56 13.23
N LEU A 21 26.52 2.31 12.16
CA LEU A 21 26.25 3.76 12.21
C LEU A 21 24.96 4.06 12.93
N ILE A 22 23.88 3.35 12.64
CA ILE A 22 22.59 3.51 13.31
C ILE A 22 22.72 3.17 14.81
N TRP A 23 23.44 2.09 15.13
CA TRP A 23 23.71 1.69 16.51
C TRP A 23 24.51 2.76 17.27
N LEU A 24 25.56 3.32 16.66
CA LEU A 24 26.36 4.41 17.25
C LEU A 24 25.50 5.66 17.51
N ILE A 25 24.66 6.07 16.56
CA ILE A 25 23.72 7.18 16.73
C ILE A 25 22.79 6.91 17.92
N ARG A 26 22.23 5.69 18.00
CA ARG A 26 21.31 5.32 19.08
C ARG A 26 21.98 5.27 20.44
N VAL A 27 23.17 4.67 20.53
CA VAL A 27 23.83 4.37 21.81
C VAL A 27 24.74 5.50 22.26
N ILE A 28 25.58 6.06 21.38
CA ILE A 28 26.55 7.11 21.74
C ILE A 28 25.89 8.48 21.81
N LEU A 29 25.07 8.83 20.82
CA LEU A 29 24.37 10.12 20.82
C LEU A 29 23.07 10.09 21.62
N ASN A 30 22.68 8.94 22.15
CA ASN A 30 21.39 8.72 22.84
C ASN A 30 20.19 9.28 22.05
N PHE A 31 20.29 9.26 20.71
CA PHE A 31 19.30 9.81 19.81
C PHE A 31 18.30 8.74 19.40
N ASP A 32 17.04 8.91 19.78
CA ASP A 32 15.96 8.00 19.37
C ASP A 32 15.44 8.34 17.99
N ILE A 33 16.00 7.64 16.99
CA ILE A 33 15.63 7.81 15.58
C ILE A 33 14.12 7.55 15.38
N ASN A 34 13.57 6.53 16.01
CA ASN A 34 12.16 6.19 15.88
C ASN A 34 11.27 7.29 16.48
N HIS A 35 11.65 7.78 17.67
CA HIS A 35 10.93 8.89 18.33
C HIS A 35 11.01 10.17 17.49
N PHE A 36 12.17 10.48 16.92
CA PHE A 36 12.34 11.62 16.01
C PHE A 36 11.41 11.54 14.81
N PHE A 37 11.39 10.41 14.10
CA PHE A 37 10.48 10.22 12.97
C PHE A 37 9.01 10.23 13.38
N THR A 38 8.68 9.69 14.54
CA THR A 38 7.30 9.74 15.09
C THR A 38 6.87 11.18 15.34
N LEU A 39 7.73 12.01 15.93
CA LEU A 39 7.44 13.44 16.13
C LEU A 39 7.34 14.20 14.81
N LEU A 40 8.28 13.98 13.89
CA LEU A 40 8.30 14.62 12.58
C LEU A 40 7.03 14.31 11.76
N LEU A 41 6.55 13.06 11.85
CA LEU A 41 5.37 12.60 11.13
C LEU A 41 4.07 12.69 11.97
N SER A 42 4.13 13.23 13.19
CA SER A 42 2.96 13.34 14.07
C SER A 42 1.78 14.10 13.45
N PRO A 43 1.96 15.15 12.61
CA PRO A 43 0.83 15.77 11.91
C PRO A 43 0.16 14.82 10.90
N LEU A 44 0.95 14.01 10.21
CA LEU A 44 0.44 12.96 9.33
C LEU A 44 -0.34 11.91 10.13
N VAL A 45 0.26 11.44 11.23
CA VAL A 45 -0.32 10.44 12.13
C VAL A 45 -1.68 10.89 12.66
N SER A 46 -1.78 12.12 13.15
CA SER A 46 -3.06 12.67 13.66
C SER A 46 -4.12 12.83 12.56
N GLY A 47 -3.68 12.98 11.32
CA GLY A 47 -4.56 13.11 10.15
C GLY A 47 -5.05 11.79 9.54
N LEU A 48 -4.47 10.62 9.89
CA LEU A 48 -4.75 9.34 9.23
C LEU A 48 -6.22 8.88 9.36
N GLY A 49 -6.95 9.36 10.34
CA GLY A 49 -8.40 9.13 10.47
C GLY A 49 -9.25 9.93 9.48
N SER A 50 -8.66 10.83 8.72
CA SER A 50 -9.35 11.73 7.78
C SER A 50 -8.98 11.48 6.33
N LEU A 51 -9.85 11.91 5.40
CA LEU A 51 -9.56 11.84 3.96
C LEU A 51 -8.29 12.62 3.55
N PRO A 52 -8.08 13.88 3.98
CA PRO A 52 -6.86 14.60 3.63
C PRO A 52 -5.58 13.91 4.11
N GLY A 53 -5.58 13.37 5.32
CA GLY A 53 -4.41 12.63 5.84
C GLY A 53 -4.11 11.36 5.06
N MET A 54 -5.14 10.63 4.64
CA MET A 54 -4.98 9.46 3.76
C MET A 54 -4.45 9.85 2.38
N LEU A 55 -4.90 10.96 1.81
CA LEU A 55 -4.39 11.44 0.52
C LEU A 55 -2.91 11.83 0.61
N VAL A 56 -2.50 12.50 1.69
CA VAL A 56 -1.08 12.81 1.93
C VAL A 56 -0.27 11.54 2.10
N LEU A 57 -0.75 10.55 2.84
CA LEU A 57 -0.08 9.26 3.01
C LEU A 57 0.11 8.55 1.66
N ILE A 58 -0.95 8.43 0.85
CA ILE A 58 -0.91 7.77 -0.46
C ILE A 58 0.04 8.51 -1.40
N PHE A 59 0.02 9.83 -1.39
CA PHE A 59 0.96 10.64 -2.17
C PHE A 59 2.41 10.36 -1.77
N LEU A 60 2.72 10.34 -0.48
CA LEU A 60 4.08 10.05 0.02
C LEU A 60 4.52 8.63 -0.32
N ILE A 61 3.66 7.63 -0.15
CA ILE A 61 3.94 6.24 -0.54
C ILE A 61 4.28 6.18 -2.03
N SER A 62 3.42 6.77 -2.88
CA SER A 62 3.61 6.76 -4.33
C SER A 62 4.88 7.51 -4.75
N LEU A 63 5.18 8.65 -4.12
CA LEU A 63 6.37 9.43 -4.38
C LEU A 63 7.65 8.64 -4.06
N LEU A 64 7.69 7.95 -2.92
CA LEU A 64 8.81 7.09 -2.54
C LEU A 64 9.02 5.97 -3.56
N TRP A 65 7.95 5.29 -3.98
CA TRP A 65 8.01 4.28 -5.03
C TRP A 65 8.53 4.85 -6.37
N CYS A 66 8.10 6.05 -6.74
CA CYS A 66 8.60 6.73 -7.93
C CYS A 66 10.10 7.03 -7.86
N CYS A 67 10.65 7.17 -6.66
CA CYS A 67 12.09 7.32 -6.41
C CYS A 67 12.82 5.97 -6.22
N GLY A 68 12.14 4.82 -6.40
CA GLY A 68 12.74 3.50 -6.23
C GLY A 68 12.81 3.02 -4.78
N ILE A 69 12.13 3.70 -3.86
CA ILE A 69 12.07 3.35 -2.43
C ILE A 69 10.71 2.71 -2.16
N HIS A 70 10.69 1.58 -1.43
CA HIS A 70 9.45 0.89 -1.07
C HIS A 70 8.65 1.70 -0.04
N GLY A 71 7.76 2.60 -0.53
CA GLY A 71 7.06 3.58 0.29
C GLY A 71 6.22 2.97 1.40
N ASP A 72 5.49 1.88 1.11
CA ASP A 72 4.68 1.18 2.10
C ASP A 72 5.53 0.70 3.28
N ASN A 73 6.67 0.05 3.02
CA ASN A 73 7.55 -0.45 4.06
C ASN A 73 8.16 0.68 4.91
N VAL A 74 8.52 1.79 4.28
CA VAL A 74 9.11 2.95 5.00
C VAL A 74 8.09 3.57 5.96
N LEU A 75 6.84 3.73 5.50
CA LEU A 75 5.82 4.42 6.29
C LEU A 75 5.02 3.49 7.22
N SER A 76 5.03 2.17 6.96
CA SER A 76 4.29 1.20 7.76
C SER A 76 4.68 1.17 9.24
N GLY A 77 5.94 1.39 9.57
CA GLY A 77 6.41 1.42 10.96
C GLY A 77 5.68 2.46 11.81
N ILE A 78 5.13 3.50 11.19
CA ILE A 78 4.41 4.59 11.86
C ILE A 78 2.90 4.45 11.68
N THR A 79 2.45 4.05 10.49
CA THR A 79 1.02 4.02 10.15
C THR A 79 0.33 2.74 10.63
N SER A 80 1.01 1.58 10.61
CA SER A 80 0.41 0.30 10.98
C SER A 80 -0.12 0.25 12.41
N PRO A 81 0.56 0.76 13.45
CA PRO A 81 0.00 0.75 14.81
C PRO A 81 -1.34 1.47 14.91
N ILE A 82 -1.52 2.54 14.11
CA ILE A 82 -2.74 3.34 14.11
C ILE A 82 -3.87 2.59 13.39
N PHE A 83 -3.58 2.06 12.21
CA PHE A 83 -4.57 1.29 11.45
C PHE A 83 -4.99 0.02 12.19
N LEU A 84 -4.06 -0.65 12.89
CA LEU A 84 -4.35 -1.79 13.74
C LEU A 84 -5.21 -1.42 14.96
N LYS A 85 -4.99 -0.25 15.56
CA LYS A 85 -5.87 0.28 16.59
C LYS A 85 -7.28 0.51 16.04
N TYR A 86 -7.40 1.19 14.89
CA TYR A 86 -8.70 1.47 14.28
C TYR A 86 -9.46 0.21 13.88
N ILE A 87 -8.78 -0.81 13.34
CA ILE A 87 -9.46 -2.07 13.00
C ILE A 87 -9.91 -2.82 14.26
N ALA A 88 -9.15 -2.78 15.36
CA ALA A 88 -9.55 -3.39 16.62
C ALA A 88 -10.81 -2.72 17.20
N GLU A 89 -10.88 -1.38 17.16
CA GLU A 89 -12.06 -0.63 17.58
C GLU A 89 -13.28 -0.91 16.68
N ASN A 90 -13.07 -0.98 15.35
CA ASN A 90 -14.11 -1.36 14.40
C ASN A 90 -14.63 -2.79 14.63
N THR A 91 -13.72 -3.75 14.88
CA THR A 91 -14.09 -5.14 15.17
C THR A 91 -14.97 -5.24 16.42
N GLN A 92 -14.60 -4.52 17.49
CA GLN A 92 -15.39 -4.47 18.71
C GLN A 92 -16.78 -3.87 18.46
N ALA A 93 -16.85 -2.73 17.75
CA ALA A 93 -18.12 -2.12 17.39
C ALA A 93 -19.02 -3.08 16.56
N TYR A 94 -18.42 -3.78 15.59
CA TYR A 94 -19.11 -4.76 14.75
C TYR A 94 -19.69 -5.93 15.57
N LEU A 95 -18.91 -6.50 16.49
CA LEU A 95 -19.34 -7.59 17.36
C LEU A 95 -20.47 -7.19 18.31
N HIS A 96 -20.52 -5.94 18.72
CA HIS A 96 -21.54 -5.38 19.59
C HIS A 96 -22.71 -4.73 18.82
N HIS A 97 -22.78 -4.88 17.50
CA HIS A 97 -23.78 -4.26 16.63
C HIS A 97 -23.89 -2.73 16.80
N GLN A 98 -22.75 -2.08 17.06
CA GLN A 98 -22.64 -0.64 17.19
C GLN A 98 -22.19 0.00 15.87
N PRO A 99 -22.43 1.30 15.66
CA PRO A 99 -21.91 2.03 14.51
C PRO A 99 -20.38 1.94 14.45
N ILE A 100 -19.82 1.59 13.27
CA ILE A 100 -18.39 1.41 13.08
C ILE A 100 -17.71 2.77 13.01
N PRO A 101 -16.75 3.07 13.91
CA PRO A 101 -16.24 4.44 14.05
C PRO A 101 -15.28 4.86 12.93
N HIS A 102 -14.40 3.96 12.44
CA HIS A 102 -13.30 4.34 11.58
C HIS A 102 -13.48 3.86 10.13
N ILE A 103 -13.34 4.78 9.16
CA ILE A 103 -13.29 4.46 7.73
C ILE A 103 -11.89 3.96 7.37
N THR A 104 -10.84 4.66 7.85
CA THR A 104 -9.45 4.45 7.48
C THR A 104 -8.75 3.42 8.37
N ALA A 105 -9.43 2.33 8.71
CA ALA A 105 -8.84 1.24 9.46
C ALA A 105 -7.96 0.34 8.57
N ASP A 106 -7.23 -0.60 9.18
CA ASP A 106 -6.47 -1.59 8.43
C ASP A 106 -7.36 -2.30 7.39
N GLY A 107 -6.84 -2.49 6.18
CA GLY A 107 -7.61 -2.99 5.04
C GLY A 107 -8.20 -1.90 4.14
N PHE A 108 -8.47 -0.68 4.61
CA PHE A 108 -9.02 0.39 3.76
C PHE A 108 -8.11 0.68 2.56
N TYR A 109 -6.84 0.97 2.79
CA TYR A 109 -5.86 1.29 1.76
C TYR A 109 -5.52 0.06 0.90
N ILE A 110 -5.17 -1.05 1.55
CA ILE A 110 -4.67 -2.25 0.87
C ILE A 110 -5.73 -2.86 -0.05
N VAL A 111 -7.00 -2.93 0.39
CA VAL A 111 -8.06 -3.61 -0.37
C VAL A 111 -8.59 -2.78 -1.52
N PHE A 112 -8.71 -1.46 -1.33
CA PHE A 112 -9.41 -0.62 -2.31
C PHE A 112 -8.50 0.28 -3.14
N MET A 113 -7.23 0.48 -2.75
CA MET A 113 -6.27 1.32 -3.49
C MET A 113 -5.06 0.56 -4.02
N CYS A 114 -4.79 -0.66 -3.49
CA CYS A 114 -3.64 -1.46 -3.91
C CYS A 114 -4.03 -2.65 -4.82
N LEU A 115 -4.99 -2.45 -5.71
CA LEU A 115 -5.41 -3.48 -6.65
C LEU A 115 -4.29 -3.81 -7.64
N GLY A 116 -3.76 -5.02 -7.54
CA GLY A 116 -2.56 -5.41 -8.28
C GLY A 116 -1.25 -4.88 -7.71
N GLY A 117 -1.29 -4.30 -6.50
CA GLY A 117 -0.18 -3.70 -5.76
C GLY A 117 -0.29 -2.18 -5.66
N THR A 118 0.66 -1.54 -4.98
CA THR A 118 0.70 -0.08 -4.81
C THR A 118 0.58 0.65 -6.15
N GLY A 119 -0.21 1.73 -6.18
CA GLY A 119 -0.49 2.48 -7.42
C GLY A 119 -1.64 1.89 -8.25
N ALA A 120 -2.39 0.90 -7.73
CA ALA A 120 -3.52 0.25 -8.41
C ALA A 120 -3.14 -0.32 -9.80
N THR A 121 -2.02 -1.03 -9.88
CA THR A 121 -1.36 -1.42 -11.14
C THR A 121 -2.06 -2.54 -11.90
N MET A 122 -3.16 -3.13 -11.41
CA MET A 122 -3.89 -4.20 -12.12
C MET A 122 -4.38 -3.73 -13.50
N GLY A 123 -4.92 -2.52 -13.61
CA GLY A 123 -5.33 -1.94 -14.88
C GLY A 123 -4.16 -1.85 -15.88
N LEU A 124 -2.98 -1.45 -15.42
CA LEU A 124 -1.77 -1.43 -16.24
C LEU A 124 -1.36 -2.84 -16.70
N VAL A 125 -1.43 -3.85 -15.82
CA VAL A 125 -1.16 -5.26 -16.20
C VAL A 125 -2.10 -5.71 -17.29
N ILE A 126 -3.40 -5.42 -17.16
CA ILE A 126 -4.41 -5.77 -18.19
C ILE A 126 -4.13 -5.05 -19.50
N ALA A 127 -3.75 -3.77 -19.45
CA ALA A 127 -3.39 -2.99 -20.63
C ALA A 127 -2.13 -3.57 -21.31
N MET A 128 -1.12 -3.95 -20.55
CA MET A 128 0.10 -4.59 -21.06
C MET A 128 -0.21 -5.93 -21.75
N LEU A 129 -1.10 -6.76 -21.20
CA LEU A 129 -1.53 -8.02 -21.82
C LEU A 129 -2.20 -7.82 -23.19
N ARG A 130 -2.90 -6.69 -23.38
CA ARG A 130 -3.56 -6.30 -24.62
C ARG A 130 -2.65 -5.51 -25.56
N SER A 131 -1.46 -5.14 -25.13
CA SER A 131 -0.50 -4.33 -25.91
C SER A 131 -0.08 -5.05 -27.21
N ARG A 132 0.18 -4.27 -28.25
CA ARG A 132 0.82 -4.75 -29.49
C ARG A 132 2.32 -4.96 -29.33
N SER A 133 2.94 -4.32 -28.35
CA SER A 133 4.36 -4.49 -28.04
C SER A 133 4.62 -5.86 -27.41
N ARG A 134 5.53 -6.62 -28.03
CA ARG A 134 5.95 -7.93 -27.48
C ARG A 134 6.58 -7.81 -26.09
N LEU A 135 7.33 -6.72 -25.86
CA LEU A 135 7.97 -6.43 -24.58
C LEU A 135 6.91 -6.25 -23.48
N TYR A 136 6.00 -5.29 -23.64
CA TYR A 136 4.96 -5.03 -22.64
C TYR A 136 4.04 -6.25 -22.42
N LYS A 137 3.72 -6.98 -23.49
CA LYS A 137 2.93 -8.20 -23.36
C LYS A 137 3.65 -9.30 -22.56
N SER A 138 4.96 -9.42 -22.69
CA SER A 138 5.76 -10.36 -21.90
C SER A 138 5.82 -9.95 -20.43
N VAL A 139 6.04 -8.66 -20.15
CA VAL A 139 6.01 -8.11 -18.78
C VAL A 139 4.62 -8.33 -18.15
N GLY A 140 3.54 -8.03 -18.88
CA GLY A 140 2.17 -8.25 -18.38
C GLY A 140 1.89 -9.72 -18.03
N LYS A 141 2.35 -10.67 -18.87
CA LYS A 141 2.20 -12.10 -18.59
C LYS A 141 2.99 -12.54 -17.35
N LEU A 142 4.21 -12.02 -17.18
CA LEU A 142 5.06 -12.31 -16.02
C LEU A 142 4.47 -11.73 -14.73
N SER A 143 3.88 -10.53 -14.82
CA SER A 143 3.37 -9.81 -13.68
C SER A 143 1.97 -10.26 -13.22
N LEU A 144 1.16 -10.83 -14.11
CA LEU A 144 -0.23 -11.18 -13.81
C LEU A 144 -0.39 -12.09 -12.59
N PRO A 145 0.38 -13.19 -12.45
CA PRO A 145 0.23 -14.07 -11.29
C PRO A 145 0.47 -13.36 -9.96
N SER A 146 1.50 -12.53 -9.88
CA SER A 146 1.82 -11.78 -8.66
C SER A 146 0.84 -10.63 -8.41
N ALA A 147 0.38 -9.94 -9.46
CA ALA A 147 -0.58 -8.85 -9.35
C ALA A 147 -1.94 -9.29 -8.77
N ILE A 148 -2.37 -10.53 -9.02
CA ILE A 148 -3.58 -11.10 -8.40
C ILE A 148 -3.47 -11.10 -6.85
N PHE A 149 -2.25 -11.25 -6.33
CA PHE A 149 -1.95 -11.23 -4.90
C PHE A 149 -1.41 -9.87 -4.42
N CYS A 150 -1.71 -8.80 -5.16
CA CYS A 150 -1.31 -7.43 -4.83
C CYS A 150 0.22 -7.19 -4.77
N ILE A 151 0.99 -7.98 -5.52
CA ILE A 151 2.46 -7.88 -5.63
C ILE A 151 2.80 -7.34 -7.03
N ASN A 152 3.37 -6.13 -7.09
CA ASN A 152 3.58 -5.42 -8.37
C ASN A 152 5.03 -5.05 -8.71
N GLU A 153 6.02 -5.54 -7.98
CA GLU A 153 7.42 -5.32 -8.29
C GLU A 153 7.78 -5.71 -9.73
N PRO A 154 7.25 -6.82 -10.31
CA PRO A 154 7.49 -7.13 -11.72
C PRO A 154 6.95 -6.06 -12.67
N VAL A 155 5.89 -5.35 -12.30
CA VAL A 155 5.34 -4.23 -13.08
C VAL A 155 6.22 -3.00 -12.91
N ILE A 156 6.54 -2.63 -11.68
CA ILE A 156 7.29 -1.40 -11.34
C ILE A 156 8.66 -1.40 -12.03
N PHE A 157 9.35 -2.54 -12.02
CA PHE A 157 10.68 -2.67 -12.60
C PHE A 157 10.65 -3.13 -14.07
N GLY A 158 9.65 -3.90 -14.49
CA GLY A 158 9.52 -4.39 -15.86
C GLY A 158 8.91 -3.36 -16.83
N CYS A 159 7.98 -2.54 -16.35
CA CYS A 159 7.49 -1.36 -17.04
C CYS A 159 8.01 -0.16 -16.25
N PRO A 160 9.12 0.50 -16.68
CA PRO A 160 9.88 1.39 -15.82
C PRO A 160 9.01 2.55 -15.32
N ILE A 161 8.42 2.39 -14.14
CA ILE A 161 7.63 3.42 -13.44
C ILE A 161 8.58 4.36 -12.69
N VAL A 162 9.63 3.79 -12.09
CA VAL A 162 10.64 4.53 -11.34
C VAL A 162 11.32 5.56 -12.24
N PHE A 163 11.37 6.80 -11.78
CA PHE A 163 11.91 7.96 -12.50
C PHE A 163 11.31 8.21 -13.90
N ASN A 164 10.11 7.71 -14.17
CA ASN A 164 9.39 7.96 -15.41
C ASN A 164 8.20 8.89 -15.18
N PRO A 165 8.31 10.19 -15.50
CA PRO A 165 7.25 11.16 -15.20
C PRO A 165 5.89 10.82 -15.82
N LEU A 166 5.88 10.18 -16.99
CA LEU A 166 4.63 9.81 -17.67
C LEU A 166 3.86 8.72 -16.92
N LEU A 167 4.56 7.78 -16.29
CA LEU A 167 3.94 6.69 -15.53
C LEU A 167 3.76 7.04 -14.05
N MET A 168 4.60 7.93 -13.50
CA MET A 168 4.48 8.41 -12.13
C MET A 168 3.15 9.12 -11.87
N ILE A 169 2.66 9.89 -12.86
CA ILE A 169 1.39 10.62 -12.72
C ILE A 169 0.22 9.66 -12.48
N PRO A 170 -0.12 8.72 -13.37
CA PRO A 170 -1.22 7.78 -13.12
C PRO A 170 -0.95 6.88 -11.91
N PHE A 171 0.28 6.45 -11.67
CA PHE A 171 0.66 5.66 -10.50
C PHE A 171 0.33 6.34 -9.16
N THR A 172 0.41 7.67 -9.12
CA THR A 172 0.09 8.47 -7.94
C THR A 172 -1.39 8.85 -7.90
N LEU A 173 -1.95 9.31 -9.04
CA LEU A 173 -3.32 9.85 -9.06
C LEU A 173 -4.38 8.76 -8.95
N THR A 174 -4.17 7.58 -9.54
CA THR A 174 -5.17 6.50 -9.50
C THR A 174 -5.52 6.10 -8.07
N PRO A 175 -4.57 5.73 -7.18
CA PRO A 175 -4.92 5.37 -5.81
C PRO A 175 -5.50 6.55 -5.01
N MET A 176 -5.15 7.81 -5.33
CA MET A 176 -5.76 8.97 -4.69
C MET A 176 -7.24 9.13 -5.09
N ILE A 177 -7.58 8.94 -6.37
CA ILE A 177 -8.96 8.96 -6.86
C ILE A 177 -9.77 7.82 -6.23
N LEU A 178 -9.18 6.61 -6.16
CA LEU A 178 -9.79 5.46 -5.49
C LEU A 178 -10.00 5.72 -3.99
N CYS A 179 -9.08 6.41 -3.34
CA CYS A 179 -9.22 6.80 -1.94
C CYS A 179 -10.41 7.75 -1.74
N ILE A 180 -10.52 8.81 -2.54
CA ILE A 180 -11.62 9.77 -2.45
C ILE A 180 -12.96 9.07 -2.66
N SER A 181 -13.08 8.27 -3.72
CA SER A 181 -14.32 7.59 -4.06
C SER A 181 -14.70 6.53 -3.02
N THR A 182 -13.77 5.68 -2.59
CA THR A 182 -14.03 4.66 -1.56
C THR A 182 -14.38 5.28 -0.21
N TRP A 183 -13.62 6.33 0.19
CA TRP A 183 -13.90 7.05 1.43
C TRP A 183 -15.31 7.66 1.41
N SER A 184 -15.69 8.29 0.29
CA SER A 184 -17.03 8.87 0.13
C SER A 184 -18.13 7.81 0.20
N LEU A 185 -17.95 6.66 -0.45
CA LEU A 185 -18.92 5.57 -0.39
C LEU A 185 -19.07 4.99 1.03
N MET A 186 -17.98 4.90 1.80
CA MET A 186 -18.01 4.48 3.20
C MET A 186 -18.59 5.57 4.13
N TYR A 187 -18.34 6.84 3.82
CA TYR A 187 -18.86 7.97 4.58
C TYR A 187 -20.38 8.05 4.50
N PHE A 188 -20.95 7.81 3.32
CA PHE A 188 -22.40 7.77 3.09
C PHE A 188 -23.03 6.39 3.40
N ASP A 189 -22.27 5.48 4.01
CA ASP A 189 -22.68 4.11 4.35
C ASP A 189 -23.24 3.28 3.17
N ILE A 190 -22.79 3.61 1.92
CA ILE A 190 -23.14 2.85 0.70
C ILE A 190 -22.38 1.53 0.68
N ILE A 191 -21.13 1.51 1.12
CA ILE A 191 -20.32 0.31 1.28
C ILE A 191 -19.86 0.16 2.74
N GLY A 192 -19.69 -1.09 3.19
CA GLY A 192 -19.26 -1.39 4.56
C GLY A 192 -17.83 -0.92 4.83
N ARG A 193 -17.59 -0.45 6.06
CA ARG A 193 -16.27 -0.09 6.57
C ARG A 193 -15.47 -1.34 6.94
N PRO A 194 -14.13 -1.27 6.99
CA PRO A 194 -13.30 -2.39 7.45
C PRO A 194 -13.63 -2.80 8.89
N VAL A 195 -13.85 -4.10 9.12
CA VAL A 195 -14.20 -4.67 10.42
C VAL A 195 -13.36 -5.89 10.79
N LEU A 196 -12.66 -6.49 9.84
CA LEU A 196 -11.79 -7.64 10.06
C LEU A 196 -10.40 -7.39 9.47
N GLN A 197 -9.38 -7.77 10.21
CA GLN A 197 -8.01 -7.78 9.70
C GLN A 197 -7.83 -8.95 8.74
N ILE A 198 -7.20 -8.70 7.60
CA ILE A 198 -6.94 -9.70 6.56
C ILE A 198 -5.48 -9.66 6.11
N PRO A 199 -4.95 -10.75 5.55
CA PRO A 199 -3.63 -10.73 4.89
C PRO A 199 -3.61 -9.76 3.71
N TRP A 200 -2.58 -8.95 3.60
CA TRP A 200 -2.40 -7.95 2.53
C TRP A 200 -2.29 -8.58 1.13
N THR A 201 -1.89 -9.85 1.04
CA THR A 201 -1.78 -10.61 -0.21
C THR A 201 -3.09 -11.25 -0.66
N MET A 202 -4.20 -11.04 0.06
CA MET A 202 -5.48 -11.62 -0.34
C MET A 202 -5.98 -10.99 -1.65
N PRO A 203 -6.43 -11.80 -2.64
CA PRO A 203 -6.99 -11.26 -3.87
C PRO A 203 -8.14 -10.27 -3.60
N PRO A 204 -8.21 -9.13 -4.33
CA PRO A 204 -9.06 -7.99 -3.98
C PRO A 204 -10.54 -8.30 -3.74
N ILE A 205 -11.14 -9.16 -4.55
CA ILE A 205 -12.57 -9.51 -4.44
C ILE A 205 -12.85 -10.23 -3.10
N PHE A 206 -12.01 -11.21 -2.73
CA PHE A 206 -12.11 -11.90 -1.45
C PHE A 206 -11.76 -10.97 -0.30
N ALA A 207 -10.73 -10.14 -0.49
CA ALA A 207 -10.31 -9.15 0.48
C ALA A 207 -11.46 -8.18 0.83
N ALA A 208 -12.18 -7.65 -0.17
CA ALA A 208 -13.32 -6.77 0.04
C ALA A 208 -14.46 -7.45 0.81
N TRP A 209 -14.75 -8.72 0.50
CA TRP A 209 -15.75 -9.49 1.22
C TRP A 209 -15.38 -9.66 2.70
N PHE A 210 -14.18 -10.17 2.99
CA PHE A 210 -13.78 -10.46 4.35
C PHE A 210 -13.56 -9.20 5.18
N VAL A 211 -12.86 -8.20 4.65
CA VAL A 211 -12.54 -6.97 5.40
C VAL A 211 -13.79 -6.21 5.86
N THR A 212 -14.88 -6.29 5.08
CA THR A 212 -16.14 -5.59 5.38
C THR A 212 -17.19 -6.47 6.05
N GLY A 213 -16.83 -7.68 6.52
CA GLY A 213 -17.76 -8.59 7.17
C GLY A 213 -18.89 -9.10 6.29
N GLY A 214 -18.62 -9.30 4.98
CA GLY A 214 -19.60 -9.84 4.03
C GLY A 214 -20.45 -8.80 3.29
N ASN A 215 -19.98 -7.56 3.17
CA ASN A 215 -20.73 -6.50 2.50
C ASN A 215 -20.66 -6.63 0.98
N ILE A 216 -21.77 -7.02 0.34
CA ILE A 216 -21.86 -7.20 -1.13
C ILE A 216 -21.57 -5.90 -1.92
N PRO A 217 -22.10 -4.72 -1.54
CA PRO A 217 -21.75 -3.46 -2.21
C PRO A 217 -20.24 -3.17 -2.24
N ALA A 218 -19.51 -3.51 -1.18
CA ALA A 218 -18.05 -3.34 -1.14
C ALA A 218 -17.34 -4.27 -2.14
N VAL A 219 -17.82 -5.50 -2.31
CA VAL A 219 -17.31 -6.44 -3.32
C VAL A 219 -17.57 -5.92 -4.73
N ILE A 220 -18.77 -5.43 -5.02
CA ILE A 220 -19.11 -4.83 -6.32
C ILE A 220 -18.18 -3.62 -6.59
N TRP A 221 -17.97 -2.77 -5.58
CA TRP A 221 -17.05 -1.65 -5.69
C TRP A 221 -15.62 -2.12 -5.99
N SER A 222 -15.12 -3.13 -5.30
CA SER A 222 -13.79 -3.69 -5.57
C SER A 222 -13.66 -4.24 -7.00
N VAL A 223 -14.70 -4.82 -7.57
CA VAL A 223 -14.73 -5.23 -9.00
C VAL A 223 -14.70 -4.01 -9.92
N CYS A 224 -15.48 -2.98 -9.62
CA CYS A 224 -15.47 -1.73 -10.42
C CYS A 224 -14.09 -1.08 -10.44
N THR A 225 -13.39 -1.06 -9.31
CA THR A 225 -12.05 -0.47 -9.19
C THR A 225 -10.96 -1.24 -9.94
N LEU A 226 -11.17 -2.52 -10.30
CA LEU A 226 -10.25 -3.29 -11.15
C LEU A 226 -10.24 -2.80 -12.61
N VAL A 227 -11.26 -2.06 -13.04
CA VAL A 227 -11.44 -1.62 -14.42
C VAL A 227 -11.03 -0.15 -14.63
N ILE A 228 -10.91 0.60 -13.52
CA ILE A 228 -10.44 1.98 -13.50
C ILE A 228 -8.91 2.02 -13.55
#